data_b642052a0ac781dda53e1a49790ac535
#
_entry.id   b642052a0ac781dda53e1a49790ac535
#
_cell.length_a   1.000
_cell.length_b   1.000
_cell.length_c   1.000
_cell.angle_alpha   90.00
_cell.angle_beta   90.00
_cell.angle_gamma   90.00
#
_symmetry.space_group_name_H-M   'P 1'
#
loop_
_entity.id
_entity.type
_entity.pdbx_description
1 polymer ?
#
loop_
_entity_poly.entity_id
_entity_poly.type
_entity_poly.pdbx_seq_one_letter_code
_entity_poly.pdbx_strand_id
1 'polypeptide(L)'
;MNIRQQKDETMRSYITHFNKEALSIDEADDKILVVVFTNGLRKDKFLFSLYKNDPKTMLDVLYRATKYMNVEDALLVWEEKPKKREI
;
A
#
# COMPACT_ATOMS: atom_id res chain seq x y z
N MET A 1 -5.56 13.81 10.12
CA MET A 1 -4.82 12.56 10.12
C MET A 1 -3.65 12.64 9.20
N ASN A 2 -2.48 12.28 9.71
CA ASN A 2 -1.25 12.46 8.97
C ASN A 2 -0.56 11.16 8.66
N ILE A 3 -1.21 10.31 7.92
CA ILE A 3 -0.62 9.05 7.51
C ILE A 3 0.02 9.25 6.16
N ARG A 4 1.32 9.05 6.08
CA ARG A 4 2.05 9.20 4.83
C ARG A 4 3.06 8.10 4.67
N GLN A 5 3.16 7.61 3.47
CA GLN A 5 4.19 6.63 3.14
C GLN A 5 5.54 7.34 3.09
N GLN A 6 6.49 6.83 3.85
CA GLN A 6 7.82 7.41 3.87
C GLN A 6 8.58 7.03 2.61
N LYS A 7 9.66 7.74 2.37
CA LYS A 7 10.42 7.56 1.17
C LYS A 7 10.88 6.13 0.96
N ASP A 8 11.33 5.50 2.02
CA ASP A 8 11.83 4.13 1.93
C ASP A 8 10.86 3.10 2.48
N GLU A 9 9.66 3.52 2.75
CA GLU A 9 8.68 2.63 3.36
C GLU A 9 8.04 1.73 2.32
N THR A 10 7.99 0.43 2.60
CA THR A 10 7.35 -0.51 1.70
C THR A 10 5.84 -0.38 1.81
N MET A 11 5.15 -0.94 0.83
CA MET A 11 3.69 -0.95 0.86
C MET A 11 3.18 -1.71 2.07
N ARG A 12 3.82 -2.82 2.41
CA ARG A 12 3.42 -3.60 3.58
C ARG A 12 3.49 -2.76 4.85
N SER A 13 4.59 -2.04 5.01
CA SER A 13 4.77 -1.19 6.18
C SER A 13 3.72 -0.07 6.21
N TYR A 14 3.46 0.52 5.06
CA TYR A 14 2.48 1.59 4.97
C TYR A 14 1.09 1.10 5.34
N ILE A 15 0.70 -0.07 4.84
CA ILE A 15 -0.61 -0.64 5.14
C ILE A 15 -0.74 -0.94 6.63
N THR A 16 0.30 -1.49 7.23
CA THR A 16 0.29 -1.77 8.66
C THR A 16 0.09 -0.48 9.45
N HIS A 17 0.82 0.54 9.08
CA HIS A 17 0.74 1.84 9.73
C HIS A 17 -0.66 2.44 9.54
N PHE A 18 -1.16 2.38 8.32
CA PHE A 18 -2.47 2.91 8.00
C PHE A 18 -3.57 2.20 8.80
N ASN A 19 -3.52 0.88 8.86
CA ASN A 19 -4.54 0.14 9.59
C ASN A 19 -4.54 0.50 11.06
N LYS A 20 -3.37 0.69 11.62
CA LYS A 20 -3.25 1.06 13.01
C LYS A 20 -3.90 2.42 13.28
N GLU A 21 -3.63 3.37 12.41
CA GLU A 21 -4.20 4.71 12.57
C GLU A 21 -5.69 4.72 12.26
N ALA A 22 -6.10 3.94 11.28
CA ALA A 22 -7.50 3.90 10.88
C ALA A 22 -8.40 3.36 11.98
N LEU A 23 -7.88 2.48 12.81
CA LEU A 23 -8.66 1.92 13.92
C LEU A 23 -9.06 2.98 14.94
N SER A 24 -8.34 4.09 14.96
CA SER A 24 -8.66 5.14 15.90
C SER A 24 -9.72 6.11 15.37
N ILE A 25 -10.19 5.91 14.15
CA ILE A 25 -11.19 6.78 13.54
C ILE A 25 -12.57 6.19 13.76
N ASP A 26 -13.37 6.87 14.59
CA ASP A 26 -14.76 6.46 14.78
C ASP A 26 -15.52 6.87 13.55
N GLU A 27 -16.43 6.16 13.09
CA GLU A 27 -17.33 6.57 12.03
C GLU A 27 -16.71 6.94 10.71
N ALA A 28 -15.49 6.48 10.46
CA ALA A 28 -14.91 6.69 9.14
C ALA A 28 -15.60 5.74 8.16
N ASP A 29 -16.12 6.28 7.07
CA ASP A 29 -16.68 5.39 6.07
C ASP A 29 -15.62 5.03 5.04
N ASP A 30 -15.99 4.13 4.15
CA ASP A 30 -15.08 3.63 3.14
C ASP A 30 -14.48 4.74 2.29
N LYS A 31 -15.30 5.69 1.90
CA LYS A 31 -14.82 6.75 1.02
C LYS A 31 -13.74 7.59 1.68
N ILE A 32 -13.95 7.88 2.95
CA ILE A 32 -12.96 8.65 3.70
C ILE A 32 -11.67 7.87 3.81
N LEU A 33 -11.77 6.58 4.11
CA LEU A 33 -10.59 5.75 4.23
C LEU A 33 -9.82 5.66 2.92
N VAL A 34 -10.54 5.54 1.81
CA VAL A 34 -9.91 5.49 0.49
C VAL A 34 -9.16 6.79 0.22
N VAL A 35 -9.78 7.92 0.53
CA VAL A 35 -9.15 9.21 0.31
C VAL A 35 -7.89 9.37 1.15
N VAL A 36 -7.98 9.02 2.43
CA VAL A 36 -6.84 9.14 3.34
C VAL A 36 -5.70 8.24 2.88
N PHE A 37 -6.02 7.01 2.53
CA PHE A 37 -5.02 6.06 2.07
C PHE A 37 -4.31 6.57 0.81
N THR A 38 -5.09 7.02 -0.15
CA THR A 38 -4.56 7.48 -1.42
C THR A 38 -3.70 8.73 -1.25
N ASN A 39 -4.16 9.64 -0.42
CA ASN A 39 -3.43 10.88 -0.19
C ASN A 39 -2.09 10.66 0.50
N GLY A 40 -1.98 9.59 1.25
CA GLY A 40 -0.74 9.30 1.95
C GLY A 40 0.28 8.53 1.13
N LEU A 41 -0.12 8.00 -0.02
CA LEU A 41 0.79 7.20 -0.84
C LEU A 41 1.84 8.05 -1.53
N ARG A 42 3.03 7.46 -1.68
CA ARG A 42 4.06 8.08 -2.50
C ARG A 42 3.61 8.09 -3.94
N LYS A 43 4.17 9.00 -4.69
CA LYS A 43 3.88 9.08 -6.12
C LYS A 43 4.69 8.02 -6.83
N ASP A 44 4.04 6.93 -7.16
CA ASP A 44 4.67 5.86 -7.92
C ASP A 44 3.60 5.16 -8.75
N LYS A 45 3.96 4.04 -9.33
CA LYS A 45 3.08 3.33 -10.26
C LYS A 45 1.77 2.91 -9.63
N PHE A 46 1.83 2.54 -8.36
CA PHE A 46 0.62 2.09 -7.69
C PHE A 46 -0.39 3.24 -7.57
N LEU A 47 0.09 4.41 -7.19
CA LEU A 47 -0.79 5.56 -7.07
C LEU A 47 -1.41 5.93 -8.42
N PHE A 48 -0.62 5.90 -9.47
CA PHE A 48 -1.15 6.16 -10.81
C PHE A 48 -2.21 5.13 -11.19
N SER A 49 -1.99 3.88 -10.81
CA SER A 49 -2.95 2.83 -11.06
C SER A 49 -4.28 3.13 -10.39
N LEU A 50 -4.24 3.65 -9.19
CA LEU A 50 -5.47 4.00 -8.46
C LEU A 50 -6.19 5.18 -9.11
N TYR A 51 -5.43 6.15 -9.60
CA TYR A 51 -6.03 7.28 -10.29
C TYR A 51 -6.68 6.86 -11.60
N LYS A 52 -6.09 5.89 -12.26
CA LYS A 52 -6.58 5.41 -13.53
C LYS A 52 -7.85 4.60 -13.37
N ASN A 53 -7.89 3.78 -12.34
CA ASN A 53 -9.05 2.95 -12.05
C ASN A 53 -9.47 3.19 -10.62
N ASP A 54 -10.30 4.20 -10.45
CA ASP A 54 -10.74 4.62 -9.14
C ASP A 54 -11.29 3.49 -8.30
N PRO A 55 -10.70 3.20 -7.15
CA PRO A 55 -11.28 2.19 -6.27
C PRO A 55 -12.51 2.75 -5.60
N LYS A 56 -13.50 1.91 -5.41
CA LYS A 56 -14.76 2.34 -4.82
C LYS A 56 -14.83 2.07 -3.34
N THR A 57 -14.08 1.09 -2.87
CA THR A 57 -14.11 0.71 -1.47
C THR A 57 -12.72 0.51 -0.97
N MET A 58 -12.58 0.54 0.33
CA MET A 58 -11.28 0.29 0.96
C MET A 58 -10.84 -1.15 0.71
N LEU A 59 -11.78 -2.05 0.64
CA LEU A 59 -11.49 -3.45 0.34
C LEU A 59 -10.84 -3.59 -1.03
N ASP A 60 -11.34 -2.84 -2.00
CA ASP A 60 -10.78 -2.84 -3.33
C ASP A 60 -9.34 -2.30 -3.31
N VAL A 61 -9.12 -1.23 -2.58
CA VAL A 61 -7.78 -0.66 -2.43
C VAL A 61 -6.82 -1.68 -1.83
N LEU A 62 -7.26 -2.35 -0.77
CA LEU A 62 -6.41 -3.33 -0.09
C LEU A 62 -6.13 -4.53 -0.98
N TYR A 63 -7.10 -4.94 -1.76
CA TYR A 63 -6.89 -6.04 -2.69
C TYR A 63 -5.80 -5.71 -3.71
N ARG A 64 -5.87 -4.51 -4.27
CA ARG A 64 -4.86 -4.06 -5.21
C ARG A 64 -3.50 -3.89 -4.55
N ALA A 65 -3.51 -3.35 -3.33
CA ALA A 65 -2.28 -3.17 -2.59
C ALA A 65 -1.61 -4.49 -2.26
N THR A 66 -2.41 -5.51 -1.98
CA THR A 66 -1.88 -6.83 -1.70
C THR A 66 -1.13 -7.39 -2.91
N LYS A 67 -1.66 -7.20 -4.09
CA LYS A 67 -0.99 -7.64 -5.30
C LYS A 67 0.33 -6.90 -5.49
N TYR A 68 0.30 -5.61 -5.25
CA TYR A 68 1.51 -4.81 -5.37
C TYR A 68 2.54 -5.24 -4.34
N MET A 69 2.10 -5.52 -3.13
CA MET A 69 2.93 -6.00 -2.05
C MET A 69 3.65 -7.30 -2.41
N ASN A 70 2.92 -8.21 -3.03
CA ASN A 70 3.50 -9.48 -3.43
C ASN A 70 4.61 -9.30 -4.45
N VAL A 71 4.42 -8.39 -5.38
CA VAL A 71 5.45 -8.07 -6.36
C VAL A 71 6.66 -7.44 -5.67
N GLU A 72 6.40 -6.52 -4.77
CA GLU A 72 7.44 -5.84 -4.02
C GLU A 72 8.27 -6.82 -3.21
N ASP A 73 7.60 -7.72 -2.51
CA ASP A 73 8.27 -8.74 -1.71
C ASP A 73 9.10 -9.66 -2.58
N ALA A 74 8.56 -10.05 -3.72
CA ALA A 74 9.27 -10.93 -4.63
C ALA A 74 10.54 -10.27 -5.17
N LEU A 75 10.46 -8.98 -5.47
CA LEU A 75 11.63 -8.27 -5.94
C LEU A 75 12.71 -8.16 -4.88
N LEU A 76 12.31 -7.95 -3.65
CA LEU A 76 13.27 -7.88 -2.55
C LEU A 76 14.00 -9.20 -2.36
N VAL A 77 13.24 -10.30 -2.38
CA VAL A 77 13.82 -11.62 -2.25
C VAL A 77 14.77 -11.89 -3.39
N TRP A 78 14.36 -11.54 -4.59
CA TRP A 78 15.16 -11.74 -5.77
C TRP A 78 16.49 -11.01 -5.67
N GLU A 79 16.47 -9.79 -5.18
CA GLU A 79 17.68 -9.00 -5.03
C GLU A 79 18.60 -9.51 -3.95
N GLU A 80 18.01 -10.05 -2.90
CA GLU A 80 18.81 -10.48 -1.77
C GLU A 80 19.49 -11.81 -1.96
N LYS A 81 18.97 -12.64 -2.89
CA LYS A 81 19.49 -13.93 -3.02
C LYS A 81 19.95 -14.20 -4.33
N PRO A 82 20.71 -13.49 -4.83
CA PRO A 82 21.12 -13.71 -6.14
C PRO A 82 21.72 -15.02 -6.25
N LYS A 83 22.31 -15.37 -5.74
CA LYS A 83 22.92 -16.42 -6.04
C LYS A 83 22.65 -17.51 -5.40
N LYS A 84 22.39 -17.65 -4.90
CA LYS A 84 22.23 -18.68 -4.26
C LYS A 84 21.51 -19.59 -4.80
N ARG A 85 21.14 -19.70 -5.38
CA ARG A 85 20.44 -20.58 -5.76
C ARG A 85 20.80 -21.30 -6.66
N GLU A 86 21.19 -21.39 -6.87
CA GLU A 86 21.44 -22.01 -7.62
C GLU A 86 21.31 -22.96 -7.72
N ILE A 87 21.11 -23.27 -7.62
CA ILE A 87 20.96 -24.21 -7.75
C ILE A 87 21.08 -24.69 -8.29
#